data_765923934688ba0ef107234c6c558151
#
_entry.id   765923934688ba0ef107234c6c558151
#
_cell.length_a   1.000
_cell.length_b   1.000
_cell.length_c   1.000
_cell.angle_alpha   90.00
_cell.angle_beta   90.00
_cell.angle_gamma   90.00
#
_symmetry.space_group_name_H-M   'P 1'
#
loop_
_entity.id
_entity.type
_entity.pdbx_description
1 polymer ?
#
loop_
_entity_poly.entity_id
_entity_poly.type
_entity_poly.pdbx_seq_one_letter_code
_entity_poly.pdbx_strand_id
1 'polypeptide(L)'
;MLFWTKEEYLQFIPTMANKPYSYMAFEMLYWCGIRLGELRALTPSDFDFENKTVSITKSYQNIKGRDVITKPKTKKSIRVVIMPEMVAQEMEDFINGLYGIEPDTRIFNISKSYLHHEMDRGAKASGVKRIRI
;
A
#
# COMPACT_ATOMS: atom_id res chain seq x y z
N MET A 1 9.02 3.86 -17.92
CA MET A 1 8.41 3.83 -16.58
C MET A 1 9.25 4.71 -15.64
N LEU A 2 8.57 5.56 -14.87
CA LEU A 2 9.25 6.44 -13.93
C LEU A 2 9.38 5.74 -12.57
N PHE A 3 10.58 5.81 -12.02
CA PHE A 3 10.87 5.28 -10.69
C PHE A 3 11.46 6.37 -9.82
N TRP A 4 11.27 6.24 -8.52
CA TRP A 4 12.05 7.01 -7.57
C TRP A 4 13.30 6.23 -7.18
N THR A 5 14.42 6.95 -7.06
CA THR A 5 15.57 6.42 -6.33
C THR A 5 15.22 6.39 -4.85
N LYS A 6 16.04 5.70 -4.05
CA LYS A 6 15.83 5.66 -2.60
C LYS A 6 15.87 7.08 -2.00
N GLU A 7 16.77 7.91 -2.47
CA GLU A 7 16.89 9.30 -2.03
C GLU A 7 15.63 10.09 -2.37
N GLU A 8 15.10 9.92 -3.57
CA GLU A 8 13.87 10.59 -3.98
C GLU A 8 12.68 10.16 -3.12
N TYR A 9 12.56 8.86 -2.85
CA TYR A 9 11.51 8.35 -1.99
C TYR A 9 11.62 8.89 -0.56
N LEU A 10 12.82 8.89 -0.01
CA LEU A 10 13.07 9.42 1.34
C LEU A 10 12.81 10.93 1.43
N GLN A 11 12.89 11.63 0.31
CA GLN A 11 12.51 13.04 0.23
C GLN A 11 11.00 13.22 0.14
N PHE A 12 10.30 12.28 -0.51
CA PHE A 12 8.84 12.32 -0.70
C PHE A 12 8.08 11.93 0.55
N ILE A 13 8.45 10.82 1.21
CA ILE A 13 7.61 10.20 2.24
C ILE A 13 7.34 11.09 3.46
N PRO A 14 8.24 11.99 3.90
CA PRO A 14 7.92 12.88 5.01
C PRO A 14 6.71 13.78 4.75
N THR A 15 6.37 14.04 3.49
CA THR A 15 5.17 14.84 3.17
C THR A 15 3.87 14.13 3.54
N MET A 16 3.94 12.83 3.83
CA MET A 16 2.80 12.01 4.23
C MET A 16 2.76 11.74 5.74
N ALA A 17 3.69 12.30 6.51
CA ALA A 17 3.88 11.95 7.93
C ALA A 17 2.63 12.15 8.79
N ASN A 18 1.76 13.11 8.45
CA ASN A 18 0.54 13.40 9.19
C ASN A 18 -0.70 12.73 8.59
N LYS A 19 -0.52 11.84 7.63
CA LYS A 19 -1.61 11.12 6.95
C LYS A 19 -1.32 9.62 6.98
N PRO A 20 -1.72 8.90 8.05
CA PRO A 20 -1.32 7.49 8.25
C PRO A 20 -1.68 6.56 7.09
N TYR A 21 -2.87 6.69 6.50
CA TYR A 21 -3.27 5.84 5.38
C TYR A 21 -2.40 6.09 4.15
N SER A 22 -2.15 7.35 3.83
CA SER A 22 -1.27 7.71 2.70
C SER A 22 0.15 7.24 2.95
N TYR A 23 0.66 7.48 4.15
CA TYR A 23 2.02 7.07 4.53
C TYR A 23 2.20 5.57 4.34
N MET A 24 1.33 4.76 4.95
CA MET A 24 1.46 3.31 4.87
C MET A 24 1.17 2.76 3.47
N ALA A 25 0.26 3.38 2.72
CA ALA A 25 0.01 2.98 1.34
C ALA A 25 1.28 3.13 0.49
N PHE A 26 1.96 4.28 0.57
CA PHE A 26 3.19 4.50 -0.19
C PHE A 26 4.34 3.63 0.31
N GLU A 27 4.44 3.41 1.63
CA GLU A 27 5.43 2.50 2.19
C GLU A 27 5.29 1.09 1.62
N MET A 28 4.06 0.57 1.59
CA MET A 28 3.80 -0.76 1.04
C MET A 28 4.09 -0.81 -0.46
N LEU A 29 3.64 0.20 -1.21
CA LEU A 29 3.87 0.24 -2.66
C LEU A 29 5.36 0.32 -3.00
N TYR A 30 6.10 1.14 -2.29
CA TYR A 30 7.52 1.33 -2.58
C TYR A 30 8.38 0.14 -2.13
N TRP A 31 8.28 -0.24 -0.85
CA TRP A 31 9.17 -1.24 -0.28
C TRP A 31 8.80 -2.66 -0.65
N CYS A 32 7.52 -2.95 -0.84
CA CYS A 32 7.05 -4.30 -1.15
C CYS A 32 6.83 -4.53 -2.65
N GLY A 33 6.82 -3.46 -3.46
CA GLY A 33 6.68 -3.57 -4.90
C GLY A 33 5.35 -4.17 -5.36
N ILE A 34 4.29 -4.00 -4.59
CA ILE A 34 2.97 -4.53 -4.93
C ILE A 34 2.22 -3.55 -5.83
N ARG A 35 1.21 -4.08 -6.53
CA ARG A 35 0.35 -3.26 -7.40
C ARG A 35 -0.74 -2.58 -6.58
N LEU A 36 -1.25 -1.47 -7.10
CA LEU A 36 -2.28 -0.69 -6.42
C LEU A 36 -3.52 -1.52 -6.08
N GLY A 37 -4.00 -2.34 -7.02
CA GLY A 37 -5.15 -3.20 -6.76
C GLY A 37 -4.87 -4.23 -5.67
N GLU A 38 -3.65 -4.73 -5.60
CA GLU A 38 -3.21 -5.66 -4.56
C GLU A 38 -3.18 -4.97 -3.20
N LEU A 39 -2.65 -3.74 -3.14
CA LEU A 39 -2.66 -2.94 -1.92
C LEU A 39 -4.09 -2.73 -1.42
N ARG A 40 -5.00 -2.34 -2.30
CA ARG A 40 -6.38 -2.03 -1.95
C ARG A 40 -7.16 -3.26 -1.47
N ALA A 41 -6.69 -4.47 -1.82
CA ALA A 41 -7.32 -5.73 -1.42
C ALA A 41 -6.80 -6.26 -0.07
N LEU A 42 -5.71 -5.72 0.46
CA LEU A 42 -5.08 -6.23 1.69
C LEU A 42 -6.00 -6.16 2.90
N THR A 43 -5.99 -7.24 3.67
CA THR A 43 -6.71 -7.36 4.95
C THR A 43 -5.70 -7.69 6.05
N PRO A 44 -6.05 -7.48 7.34
CA PRO A 44 -5.13 -7.86 8.42
C PRO A 44 -4.67 -9.32 8.37
N SER A 45 -5.55 -10.23 7.92
CA SER A 45 -5.23 -11.66 7.84
C SER A 45 -4.16 -11.99 6.79
N ASP A 46 -3.86 -11.08 5.87
CA ASP A 46 -2.81 -11.28 4.88
C ASP A 46 -1.40 -11.09 5.45
N PHE A 47 -1.29 -10.53 6.65
CA PHE A 47 0.00 -10.20 7.28
C PHE A 47 0.42 -11.26 8.27
N ASP A 48 1.71 -11.61 8.25
CA ASP A 48 2.36 -12.45 9.24
C ASP A 48 3.51 -11.62 9.84
N PHE A 49 3.23 -10.95 10.95
CA PHE A 49 4.20 -10.03 11.55
C PHE A 49 5.33 -10.76 12.27
N GLU A 50 5.11 -12.01 12.68
CA GLU A 50 6.15 -12.83 13.25
C GLU A 50 7.27 -13.09 12.23
N ASN A 51 6.88 -13.44 11.01
CA ASN A 51 7.81 -13.70 9.91
C ASN A 51 8.07 -12.49 9.03
N LYS A 52 7.39 -11.38 9.31
CA LYS A 52 7.50 -10.11 8.55
C LYS A 52 7.18 -10.28 7.08
N THR A 53 6.10 -11.02 6.79
CA THR A 53 5.64 -11.28 5.42
C THR A 53 4.22 -10.81 5.22
N VAL A 54 3.88 -10.57 3.96
CA VAL A 54 2.51 -10.27 3.53
C VAL A 54 2.18 -11.15 2.32
N SER A 55 1.00 -11.77 2.37
CA SER A 55 0.51 -12.64 1.29
C SER A 55 -0.26 -11.83 0.27
N ILE A 56 0.16 -11.90 -0.98
CA ILE A 56 -0.50 -11.20 -2.09
C ILE A 56 -1.28 -12.24 -2.86
N THR A 57 -2.59 -12.30 -2.62
CA THR A 57 -3.45 -13.36 -3.15
C THR A 57 -4.67 -12.86 -3.91
N LYS A 58 -4.93 -11.55 -3.91
CA LYS A 58 -6.12 -10.99 -4.50
C LYS A 58 -5.89 -9.55 -4.94
N SER A 59 -6.77 -9.04 -5.77
CA SER A 59 -6.75 -7.66 -6.23
C SER A 59 -8.15 -7.05 -6.09
N TYR A 60 -8.21 -5.78 -5.79
CA TYR A 60 -9.44 -5.02 -5.67
C TYR A 60 -9.62 -4.09 -6.86
N GLN A 61 -10.84 -4.05 -7.38
CA GLN A 61 -11.24 -3.09 -8.41
C GLN A 61 -12.64 -2.57 -8.09
N ASN A 62 -12.92 -1.32 -8.47
CA ASN A 62 -14.26 -0.80 -8.46
C ASN A 62 -14.73 -0.71 -9.92
N ILE A 63 -15.72 -1.54 -10.27
CA ILE A 63 -16.25 -1.61 -11.62
C ILE A 63 -17.70 -1.11 -11.57
N LYS A 64 -17.96 0.03 -12.22
CA LYS A 64 -19.28 0.66 -12.28
C LYS A 64 -19.93 0.81 -10.89
N GLY A 65 -19.14 1.28 -9.92
CA GLY A 65 -19.62 1.49 -8.56
C GLY A 65 -19.68 0.25 -7.69
N ARG A 66 -19.25 -0.91 -8.20
CA ARG A 66 -19.24 -2.17 -7.44
C ARG A 66 -17.83 -2.56 -7.07
N ASP A 67 -17.66 -3.00 -5.83
CA ASP A 67 -16.41 -3.56 -5.34
C ASP A 67 -16.24 -4.97 -5.88
N VAL A 68 -15.12 -5.22 -6.56
CA VAL A 68 -14.82 -6.54 -7.12
C VAL A 68 -13.46 -6.98 -6.59
N ILE A 69 -13.45 -8.11 -5.89
CA ILE A 69 -12.22 -8.77 -5.45
C ILE A 69 -11.97 -9.93 -6.39
N THR A 70 -10.82 -9.89 -7.07
CA THR A 70 -10.44 -10.93 -8.02
C THR A 70 -9.21 -11.67 -7.56
N LYS A 71 -9.13 -12.96 -7.93
CA LYS A 71 -7.90 -13.74 -7.78
C LYS A 71 -7.00 -13.45 -8.97
N PRO A 72 -5.66 -13.49 -8.79
CA PRO A 72 -4.73 -13.33 -9.91
C PRO A 72 -5.00 -14.36 -11.01
N LYS A 73 -4.85 -13.94 -12.27
CA LYS A 73 -5.07 -14.81 -13.42
C LYS A 73 -4.05 -15.95 -13.53
N THR A 74 -2.89 -15.79 -12.91
CA THR A 74 -1.82 -16.78 -12.93
C THR A 74 -1.34 -17.09 -11.51
N LYS A 75 -0.89 -18.32 -11.30
CA LYS A 75 -0.31 -18.73 -10.00
C LYS A 75 0.94 -17.91 -9.66
N LYS A 76 1.64 -17.39 -10.66
CA LYS A 76 2.85 -16.57 -10.46
C LYS A 76 2.55 -15.22 -9.79
N SER A 77 1.31 -14.74 -9.89
CA SER A 77 0.91 -13.49 -9.25
C SER A 77 0.57 -13.67 -7.77
N ILE A 78 0.31 -14.91 -7.34
CA ILE A 78 0.14 -15.25 -5.93
C ILE A 78 1.53 -15.42 -5.34
N ARG A 79 1.84 -14.61 -4.33
CA ARG A 79 3.18 -14.63 -3.76
C ARG A 79 3.19 -14.13 -2.32
N VAL A 80 4.25 -14.46 -1.62
CA VAL A 80 4.53 -13.93 -0.29
C VAL A 80 5.69 -12.96 -0.41
N VAL A 81 5.50 -11.74 0.08
CA VAL A 81 6.51 -10.69 0.03
C VAL A 81 7.08 -10.49 1.42
N ILE A 82 8.42 -10.45 1.52
CA ILE A 82 9.10 -10.15 2.78
C ILE A 82 9.14 -8.63 2.93
N MET A 83 8.62 -8.14 4.05
CA MET A 83 8.65 -6.71 4.36
C MET A 83 9.97 -6.35 5.05
N PRO A 84 10.57 -5.18 4.73
CA PRO A 84 11.63 -4.65 5.58
C PRO A 84 11.15 -4.54 7.03
N GLU A 85 12.05 -4.76 7.99
CA GLU A 85 11.68 -4.76 9.41
C GLU A 85 10.94 -3.48 9.82
N MET A 86 11.41 -2.33 9.36
CA MET A 86 10.78 -1.04 9.61
C MET A 86 9.34 -0.99 9.11
N VAL A 87 9.10 -1.47 7.89
CA VAL A 87 7.76 -1.47 7.29
C VAL A 87 6.84 -2.42 8.04
N ALA A 88 7.33 -3.60 8.40
CA ALA A 88 6.55 -4.58 9.16
C ALA A 88 6.11 -4.01 10.50
N GLN A 89 7.01 -3.33 11.22
CA GLN A 89 6.69 -2.71 12.50
C GLN A 89 5.68 -1.57 12.33
N GLU A 90 5.86 -0.74 11.33
CA GLU A 90 4.95 0.37 11.05
C GLU A 90 3.56 -0.14 10.68
N MET A 91 3.48 -1.20 9.87
CA MET A 91 2.19 -1.79 9.51
C MET A 91 1.49 -2.43 10.70
N GLU A 92 2.22 -3.15 11.55
CA GLU A 92 1.65 -3.73 12.75
C GLU A 92 1.07 -2.66 13.66
N ASP A 93 1.80 -1.60 13.91
CA ASP A 93 1.35 -0.48 14.72
C ASP A 93 0.14 0.21 14.09
N PHE A 94 0.15 0.36 12.78
CA PHE A 94 -0.95 0.97 12.05
C PHE A 94 -2.25 0.16 12.18
N ILE A 95 -2.16 -1.15 11.96
CA ILE A 95 -3.33 -2.04 12.05
C ILE A 95 -3.85 -2.07 13.49
N ASN A 96 -2.95 -2.16 14.47
CA ASN A 96 -3.34 -2.17 15.88
C ASN A 96 -4.03 -0.87 16.31
N GLY A 97 -3.74 0.23 15.63
CA GLY A 97 -4.38 1.52 15.88
C GLY A 97 -5.73 1.70 15.19
N LEU A 98 -6.13 0.78 14.30
CA LEU A 98 -7.40 0.88 13.59
C LEU A 98 -8.53 0.30 14.45
N TYR A 99 -9.43 1.19 14.86
CA TYR A 99 -10.54 0.79 15.71
C TYR A 99 -11.52 -0.09 14.96
N GLY A 100 -11.85 -1.26 15.54
CA GLY A 100 -12.89 -2.12 15.02
C GLY A 100 -12.58 -2.86 13.72
N ILE A 101 -11.32 -2.89 13.29
CA ILE A 101 -11.00 -3.61 12.05
C ILE A 101 -11.04 -5.12 12.29
N GLU A 102 -11.70 -5.82 11.36
CA GLU A 102 -11.81 -7.28 11.38
C GLU A 102 -10.72 -7.90 10.52
N PRO A 103 -10.37 -9.19 10.74
CA PRO A 103 -9.32 -9.86 9.94
C PRO A 103 -9.55 -9.84 8.44
N ASP A 104 -10.81 -9.83 8.02
CA ASP A 104 -11.19 -9.87 6.60
C ASP A 104 -11.57 -8.51 6.02
N THR A 105 -11.45 -7.43 6.79
CA THR A 105 -11.79 -6.09 6.35
C THR A 105 -10.61 -5.48 5.59
N ARG A 106 -10.90 -4.85 4.43
CA ARG A 106 -9.84 -4.16 3.69
C ARG A 106 -9.26 -3.02 4.52
N ILE A 107 -7.94 -2.99 4.65
CA ILE A 107 -7.23 -1.97 5.42
C ILE A 107 -7.24 -0.63 4.67
N PHE A 108 -6.89 -0.67 3.38
CA PHE A 108 -6.76 0.52 2.56
C PHE A 108 -8.04 0.78 1.77
N ASN A 109 -9.06 1.28 2.47
CA ASN A 109 -10.34 1.65 1.87
C ASN A 109 -10.25 3.06 1.29
N ILE A 110 -9.34 3.23 0.34
CA ILE A 110 -9.05 4.49 -0.32
C ILE A 110 -9.20 4.33 -1.83
N SER A 111 -9.57 5.40 -2.51
CA SER A 111 -9.74 5.37 -3.96
C SER A 111 -8.42 5.56 -4.68
N LYS A 112 -8.39 5.15 -5.94
CA LYS A 112 -7.25 5.42 -6.83
C LYS A 112 -7.04 6.92 -6.97
N SER A 113 -8.11 7.70 -7.11
CA SER A 113 -8.04 9.17 -7.21
C SER A 113 -7.43 9.78 -5.96
N TYR A 114 -7.76 9.28 -4.78
CA TYR A 114 -7.18 9.76 -3.54
C TYR A 114 -5.64 9.65 -3.56
N LEU A 115 -5.14 8.47 -3.94
CA LEU A 115 -3.69 8.24 -3.99
C LEU A 115 -3.01 9.09 -5.07
N HIS A 116 -3.67 9.30 -6.22
CA HIS A 116 -3.13 10.18 -7.26
C HIS A 116 -3.02 11.62 -6.77
N HIS A 117 -4.03 12.13 -6.06
CA HIS A 117 -3.98 13.47 -5.48
C HIS A 117 -2.89 13.60 -4.43
N GLU A 118 -2.73 12.58 -3.58
CA GLU A 118 -1.66 12.56 -2.57
C GLU A 118 -0.28 12.51 -3.23
N MET A 119 -0.14 11.76 -4.32
CA MET A 119 1.08 11.73 -5.11
C MET A 119 1.43 13.12 -5.64
N ASP A 120 0.45 13.81 -6.22
CA ASP A 120 0.66 15.16 -6.75
C ASP A 120 1.03 16.14 -5.64
N ARG A 121 0.35 16.08 -4.51
CA ARG A 121 0.62 16.95 -3.37
C ARG A 121 2.02 16.73 -2.82
N GLY A 122 2.38 15.47 -2.60
CA GLY A 122 3.69 15.11 -2.06
C GLY A 122 4.83 15.43 -3.01
N ALA A 123 4.64 15.19 -4.31
CA ALA A 123 5.66 15.51 -5.31
C ALA A 123 5.92 17.03 -5.36
N LYS A 124 4.86 17.85 -5.31
CA LYS A 124 5.01 19.30 -5.23
C LYS A 124 5.72 19.75 -3.96
N ALA A 125 5.31 19.21 -2.81
CA ALA A 125 5.86 19.61 -1.52
C ALA A 125 7.32 19.23 -1.37
N SER A 126 7.72 18.06 -1.91
CA SER A 126 9.09 17.54 -1.78
C SER A 126 10.03 17.95 -2.91
N GLY A 127 9.48 18.37 -4.05
CA GLY A 127 10.26 18.70 -5.23
C GLY A 127 10.69 17.51 -6.07
N VAL A 128 10.27 16.29 -5.71
CA VAL A 128 10.60 15.11 -6.50
C VAL A 128 9.63 14.95 -7.68
N LYS A 129 10.04 14.16 -8.68
CA LYS A 129 9.19 13.90 -9.85
C LYS A 129 7.98 13.06 -9.48
N ARG A 130 6.86 13.29 -10.19
CA ARG A 130 5.68 12.45 -10.08
C ARG A 130 5.94 11.13 -10.82
N ILE A 131 5.55 10.02 -10.22
CA ILE A 131 5.65 8.69 -10.84
C ILE A 131 4.27 8.06 -10.96
N ARG A 132 4.19 6.95 -11.69
CA ARG A 132 2.96 6.14 -11.75
C ARG A 132 2.82 5.29 -10.50
N ILE A 133 1.61 5.18 -10.08
CA ILE A 133 1.23 4.24 -9.04
C ILE A 133 0.79 2.93 -9.71
#